data_7d0fc5d03e5d1b55ee832a1564f337ae
#
_entry.id   7d0fc5d03e5d1b55ee832a1564f337ae
#
_cell.length_a   1.000
_cell.length_b   1.000
_cell.length_c   1.000
_cell.angle_alpha   90.00
_cell.angle_beta   90.00
_cell.angle_gamma   90.00
#
_symmetry.space_group_name_H-M   'P 1'
#
loop_
_entity.id
_entity.type
_entity.pdbx_description
1 polymer ?
#
loop_
_entity_poly.entity_id
_entity_poly.type
_entity_poly.pdbx_seq_one_letter_code
_entity_poly.pdbx_strand_id
1 'polypeptide(L)'
;MPQDASTNRRILLASRPHGLPTAQDFRLDHAPLPAPGDGEVLLRTLYLSLDPYMRNLMDEAGTEYAPGLELGQPMMGGTVSRVVSSRHAGFHPGELVLASAGWQDYAVAAGDTLTALGDLAQPSLALGGLGMTGFTAYVGLLDIGQPRPGETVVVAAATGAVGAVVGQIARLKGARVVGIAGGPAKCRHAVEELGFDACLDHRAPDLAGRLAAACPDGIDVYFENVGGAVFDAVLPLLNHHARVPVCGMIAHYNDAAPPAGPDRRPQLVASVLQKRIRMQGFVILDHYAERFAAFRGDMQAWLDAGRIKLREDRVEGLENAPAAFIGLLEGRNFGKLVVRVADD
;
A
#
# COMPACT_ATOMS: atom_id res chain seq x y z
N MET A 1 -1.59 -12.34 -30.02
CA MET A 1 -2.85 -12.91 -30.54
C MET A 1 -3.99 -12.06 -29.99
N PRO A 2 -5.02 -11.71 -30.74
CA PRO A 2 -6.16 -11.04 -30.14
C PRO A 2 -6.74 -11.94 -29.06
N GLN A 3 -6.95 -11.39 -27.86
CA GLN A 3 -7.61 -12.09 -26.77
C GLN A 3 -9.02 -12.49 -27.25
N ASP A 4 -9.36 -13.77 -27.07
CA ASP A 4 -10.71 -14.26 -27.33
C ASP A 4 -11.67 -13.52 -26.39
N ALA A 5 -12.48 -12.60 -26.93
CA ALA A 5 -13.36 -11.71 -26.17
C ALA A 5 -14.48 -12.44 -25.39
N SER A 6 -14.48 -13.78 -25.42
CA SER A 6 -15.47 -14.63 -24.78
C SER A 6 -15.02 -15.20 -23.43
N THR A 7 -13.75 -15.03 -23.03
CA THR A 7 -13.14 -15.70 -21.87
C THR A 7 -12.60 -14.69 -20.87
N ASN A 8 -12.90 -14.90 -19.59
CA ASN A 8 -12.37 -14.15 -18.44
C ASN A 8 -11.18 -14.90 -17.82
N ARG A 9 -9.96 -14.38 -17.93
CA ARG A 9 -8.80 -14.89 -17.19
C ARG A 9 -8.87 -14.42 -15.75
N ARG A 10 -8.56 -15.32 -14.82
CA ARG A 10 -8.60 -15.06 -13.38
C ARG A 10 -7.38 -15.70 -12.71
N ILE A 11 -6.82 -15.03 -11.71
CA ILE A 11 -5.80 -15.63 -10.83
C ILE A 11 -6.49 -16.00 -9.52
N LEU A 12 -6.59 -17.29 -9.27
CA LEU A 12 -7.27 -17.85 -8.10
C LEU A 12 -6.27 -18.19 -7.00
N LEU A 13 -6.71 -18.09 -5.73
CA LEU A 13 -6.00 -18.66 -4.60
C LEU A 13 -6.13 -20.19 -4.68
N ALA A 14 -5.04 -20.90 -5.00
CA ALA A 14 -5.02 -22.34 -5.19
C ALA A 14 -4.74 -23.11 -3.89
N SER A 15 -3.87 -22.56 -3.04
CA SER A 15 -3.52 -23.10 -1.72
C SER A 15 -3.16 -21.98 -0.76
N ARG A 16 -3.20 -22.27 0.55
CA ARG A 16 -2.77 -21.31 1.57
C ARG A 16 -1.26 -21.40 1.78
N PRO A 17 -0.52 -20.29 1.66
CA PRO A 17 0.93 -20.32 1.80
C PRO A 17 1.35 -20.56 3.26
N HIS A 18 2.39 -21.37 3.43
CA HIS A 18 3.12 -21.47 4.69
C HIS A 18 4.38 -20.58 4.59
N GLY A 19 4.34 -19.40 5.17
CA GLY A 19 5.40 -18.41 5.00
C GLY A 19 5.19 -17.55 3.74
N LEU A 20 6.29 -17.24 3.02
CA LEU A 20 6.23 -16.49 1.77
C LEU A 20 5.44 -17.28 0.71
N PRO A 21 4.47 -16.67 0.01
CA PRO A 21 3.76 -17.33 -1.07
C PRO A 21 4.70 -17.79 -2.19
N THR A 22 4.31 -18.87 -2.84
CA THR A 22 4.97 -19.44 -4.01
C THR A 22 4.07 -19.38 -5.23
N ALA A 23 4.60 -19.61 -6.41
CA ALA A 23 3.78 -19.68 -7.63
C ALA A 23 2.68 -20.75 -7.56
N GLN A 24 2.85 -21.79 -6.74
CA GLN A 24 1.89 -22.89 -6.59
C GLN A 24 0.65 -22.48 -5.80
N ASP A 25 0.72 -21.41 -5.02
CA ASP A 25 -0.42 -20.87 -4.26
C ASP A 25 -1.42 -20.12 -5.15
N PHE A 26 -1.05 -19.90 -6.42
CA PHE A 26 -1.87 -19.22 -7.41
C PHE A 26 -2.16 -20.13 -8.61
N ARG A 27 -3.35 -19.96 -9.19
CA ARG A 27 -3.73 -20.69 -10.41
C ARG A 27 -4.37 -19.76 -11.41
N LEU A 28 -3.83 -19.72 -12.62
CA LEU A 28 -4.50 -19.08 -13.75
C LEU A 28 -5.69 -19.95 -14.18
N ASP A 29 -6.85 -19.34 -14.24
CA ASP A 29 -8.12 -19.96 -14.59
C ASP A 29 -8.80 -19.19 -15.72
N HIS A 30 -9.63 -19.88 -16.48
CA HIS A 30 -10.40 -19.33 -17.57
C HIS A 30 -11.89 -19.64 -17.33
N ALA A 31 -12.70 -18.59 -17.25
CA ALA A 31 -14.13 -18.69 -17.03
C ALA A 31 -14.91 -18.03 -18.17
N PRO A 32 -16.19 -18.36 -18.34
CA PRO A 32 -17.08 -17.58 -19.19
C PRO A 32 -17.14 -16.12 -18.75
N LEU A 33 -17.37 -15.23 -19.70
CA LEU A 33 -17.57 -13.82 -19.40
C LEU A 33 -18.84 -13.65 -18.54
N PRO A 34 -18.76 -12.98 -17.36
CA PRO A 34 -19.94 -12.78 -16.54
C PRO A 34 -20.89 -11.74 -17.16
N ALA A 35 -22.16 -11.83 -16.85
CA ALA A 35 -23.18 -10.86 -17.28
C ALA A 35 -23.77 -10.12 -16.06
N PRO A 36 -23.95 -8.78 -16.14
CA PRO A 36 -24.47 -8.00 -15.02
C PRO A 36 -25.98 -8.23 -14.85
N GLY A 37 -26.43 -8.41 -13.60
CA GLY A 37 -27.81 -8.34 -13.16
C GLY A 37 -28.29 -6.91 -12.94
N ASP A 38 -29.52 -6.75 -12.44
CA ASP A 38 -30.10 -5.42 -12.15
C ASP A 38 -29.28 -4.71 -11.05
N GLY A 39 -28.93 -3.44 -11.29
CA GLY A 39 -28.07 -2.65 -10.41
C GLY A 39 -26.59 -2.95 -10.52
N GLU A 40 -26.18 -3.84 -11.41
CA GLU A 40 -24.79 -4.24 -11.59
C GLU A 40 -24.16 -3.69 -12.88
N VAL A 41 -22.83 -3.70 -12.89
CA VAL A 41 -21.99 -3.20 -13.97
C VAL A 41 -20.95 -4.25 -14.33
N LEU A 42 -20.81 -4.58 -15.62
CA LEU A 42 -19.71 -5.39 -16.14
C LEU A 42 -18.50 -4.49 -16.38
N LEU A 43 -17.40 -4.84 -15.77
CA LEU A 43 -16.12 -4.12 -15.79
C LEU A 43 -15.07 -4.90 -16.56
N ARG A 44 -14.23 -4.21 -17.33
CA ARG A 44 -12.96 -4.70 -17.85
C ARG A 44 -11.82 -4.07 -17.06
N THR A 45 -10.99 -4.88 -16.43
CA THR A 45 -9.83 -4.42 -15.67
C THR A 45 -8.77 -3.86 -16.61
N LEU A 46 -8.33 -2.63 -16.39
CA LEU A 46 -7.19 -2.01 -17.07
C LEU A 46 -5.94 -2.07 -16.20
N TYR A 47 -6.08 -1.70 -14.93
CA TYR A 47 -4.99 -1.72 -13.96
C TYR A 47 -5.44 -2.41 -12.67
N LEU A 48 -4.53 -3.20 -12.12
CA LEU A 48 -4.71 -3.92 -10.86
C LEU A 48 -3.67 -3.45 -9.85
N SER A 49 -4.12 -3.12 -8.64
CA SER A 49 -3.25 -2.83 -7.50
C SER A 49 -2.73 -4.10 -6.87
N LEU A 50 -1.44 -4.14 -6.56
CA LEU A 50 -0.87 -5.14 -5.65
C LEU A 50 -0.44 -4.45 -4.35
N ASP A 51 -0.95 -4.97 -3.23
CA ASP A 51 -0.77 -4.40 -1.90
C ASP A 51 -0.42 -5.49 -0.87
N PRO A 52 0.52 -5.23 0.07
CA PRO A 52 1.01 -6.27 0.99
C PRO A 52 -0.07 -6.93 1.86
N TYR A 53 -1.12 -6.20 2.24
CA TYR A 53 -2.20 -6.74 3.08
C TYR A 53 -2.91 -7.95 2.45
N MET A 54 -2.85 -8.09 1.12
CA MET A 54 -3.43 -9.23 0.40
C MET A 54 -2.83 -10.56 0.87
N ARG A 55 -1.57 -10.55 1.39
CA ARG A 55 -0.95 -11.74 1.99
C ARG A 55 -1.77 -12.25 3.17
N ASN A 56 -2.26 -11.35 4.02
CA ASN A 56 -3.04 -11.74 5.20
C ASN A 56 -4.41 -12.34 4.81
N LEU A 57 -4.95 -11.94 3.65
CA LEU A 57 -6.20 -12.52 3.14
C LEU A 57 -6.02 -13.92 2.54
N MET A 58 -4.79 -14.37 2.28
CA MET A 58 -4.52 -15.74 1.86
C MET A 58 -4.61 -16.73 3.03
N ASP A 59 -4.57 -16.28 4.28
CA ASP A 59 -4.77 -17.09 5.46
C ASP A 59 -6.27 -17.30 5.73
N GLU A 60 -6.64 -18.44 6.33
CA GLU A 60 -8.03 -18.78 6.59
C GLU A 60 -8.74 -17.78 7.51
N ALA A 61 -8.03 -17.31 8.53
CA ALA A 61 -8.56 -16.34 9.48
C ALA A 61 -8.75 -14.92 8.85
N GLY A 62 -7.99 -14.60 7.81
CA GLY A 62 -7.98 -13.24 7.27
C GLY A 62 -7.43 -12.22 8.27
N THR A 63 -8.14 -11.09 8.39
CA THR A 63 -7.85 -10.01 9.34
C THR A 63 -9.12 -9.62 10.09
N GLU A 64 -8.99 -8.82 11.17
CA GLU A 64 -10.15 -8.30 11.91
C GLU A 64 -11.08 -7.40 11.05
N TYR A 65 -10.59 -6.86 9.94
CA TYR A 65 -11.35 -5.97 9.05
C TYR A 65 -11.73 -6.61 7.70
N ALA A 66 -11.23 -7.81 7.39
CA ALA A 66 -11.59 -8.54 6.17
C ALA A 66 -11.42 -10.05 6.35
N PRO A 67 -12.40 -10.86 5.96
CA PRO A 67 -12.29 -12.32 6.04
C PRO A 67 -11.21 -12.86 5.12
N GLY A 68 -10.68 -14.04 5.44
CA GLY A 68 -9.78 -14.78 4.56
C GLY A 68 -10.49 -15.18 3.26
N LEU A 69 -9.72 -15.17 2.18
CA LEU A 69 -10.20 -15.55 0.87
C LEU A 69 -10.43 -17.07 0.81
N GLU A 70 -11.53 -17.51 0.23
CA GLU A 70 -11.78 -18.92 0.01
C GLU A 70 -10.90 -19.49 -1.11
N LEU A 71 -10.49 -20.75 -0.97
CA LEU A 71 -9.73 -21.44 -2.02
C LEU A 71 -10.57 -21.54 -3.30
N GLY A 72 -9.92 -21.31 -4.42
CA GLY A 72 -10.58 -21.33 -5.74
C GLY A 72 -11.28 -20.03 -6.10
N GLN A 73 -11.28 -19.01 -5.23
CA GLN A 73 -11.76 -17.66 -5.57
C GLN A 73 -10.64 -16.79 -6.18
N PRO A 74 -10.98 -15.82 -7.05
CA PRO A 74 -10.03 -14.85 -7.54
C PRO A 74 -9.37 -14.08 -6.39
N MET A 75 -8.07 -13.86 -6.47
CA MET A 75 -7.37 -12.99 -5.54
C MET A 75 -8.02 -11.61 -5.51
N MET A 76 -8.14 -11.01 -4.32
CA MET A 76 -8.69 -9.66 -4.16
C MET A 76 -7.70 -8.59 -4.60
N GLY A 77 -8.22 -7.44 -5.02
CA GLY A 77 -7.41 -6.26 -5.35
C GLY A 77 -8.25 -5.12 -5.90
N GLY A 78 -7.84 -3.90 -5.58
CA GLY A 78 -8.40 -2.68 -6.17
C GLY A 78 -8.02 -2.59 -7.64
N THR A 79 -8.95 -2.13 -8.48
CA THR A 79 -8.75 -2.02 -9.92
C THR A 79 -9.20 -0.67 -10.45
N VAL A 80 -8.52 -0.18 -11.47
CA VAL A 80 -9.08 0.78 -12.40
C VAL A 80 -9.63 -0.01 -13.56
N SER A 81 -10.92 0.18 -13.83
CA SER A 81 -11.64 -0.62 -14.81
C SER A 81 -12.47 0.28 -15.73
N ARG A 82 -12.72 -0.20 -16.96
CA ARG A 82 -13.65 0.41 -17.91
C ARG A 82 -15.00 -0.29 -17.85
N VAL A 83 -16.06 0.46 -17.79
CA VAL A 83 -17.42 -0.06 -17.88
C VAL A 83 -17.64 -0.63 -19.29
N VAL A 84 -17.98 -1.91 -19.38
CA VAL A 84 -18.30 -2.62 -20.64
C VAL A 84 -19.79 -2.57 -20.91
N SER A 85 -20.60 -2.90 -19.91
CA SER A 85 -22.05 -2.79 -19.95
C SER A 85 -22.57 -2.52 -18.55
N SER A 86 -23.73 -1.86 -18.46
CA SER A 86 -24.31 -1.45 -17.18
C SER A 86 -25.82 -1.71 -17.15
N ARG A 87 -26.29 -2.20 -16.02
CA ARG A 87 -27.70 -2.25 -15.63
C ARG A 87 -27.95 -1.38 -14.39
N HIS A 88 -27.04 -0.44 -14.11
CA HIS A 88 -27.12 0.57 -13.05
C HIS A 88 -27.26 1.96 -13.67
N ALA A 89 -28.20 2.78 -13.18
CA ALA A 89 -28.53 4.08 -13.79
C ALA A 89 -27.39 5.12 -13.76
N GLY A 90 -26.45 4.97 -12.82
CA GLY A 90 -25.35 5.92 -12.60
C GLY A 90 -24.10 5.67 -13.41
N PHE A 91 -24.03 4.60 -14.22
CA PHE A 91 -22.84 4.26 -15.00
C PHE A 91 -23.18 3.86 -16.43
N HIS A 92 -22.28 4.28 -17.37
CA HIS A 92 -22.45 4.03 -18.80
C HIS A 92 -21.21 3.35 -19.39
N PRO A 93 -21.36 2.57 -20.47
CA PRO A 93 -20.23 1.97 -21.20
C PRO A 93 -19.19 3.02 -21.58
N GLY A 94 -17.91 2.68 -21.37
CA GLY A 94 -16.78 3.55 -21.66
C GLY A 94 -16.27 4.36 -20.47
N GLU A 95 -17.04 4.52 -19.40
CA GLU A 95 -16.58 5.24 -18.19
C GLU A 95 -15.49 4.50 -17.45
N LEU A 96 -14.56 5.26 -16.85
CA LEU A 96 -13.53 4.74 -15.97
C LEU A 96 -13.99 4.75 -14.52
N VAL A 97 -13.79 3.64 -13.82
CA VAL A 97 -14.19 3.47 -12.44
C VAL A 97 -13.07 2.86 -11.59
N LEU A 98 -13.01 3.25 -10.33
CA LEU A 98 -12.30 2.53 -9.29
C LEU A 98 -13.24 1.46 -8.72
N ALA A 99 -12.76 0.23 -8.63
CA ALA A 99 -13.50 -0.93 -8.15
C ALA A 99 -12.60 -1.86 -7.34
N SER A 100 -13.20 -2.86 -6.69
CA SER A 100 -12.50 -4.00 -6.08
C SER A 100 -12.78 -5.26 -6.90
N ALA A 101 -12.41 -5.23 -8.19
CA ALA A 101 -12.73 -6.31 -9.12
C ALA A 101 -11.85 -7.55 -8.98
N GLY A 102 -10.75 -7.48 -8.21
CA GLY A 102 -9.84 -8.61 -8.00
C GLY A 102 -8.92 -8.88 -9.19
N TRP A 103 -8.19 -9.99 -9.12
CA TRP A 103 -7.18 -10.35 -10.12
C TRP A 103 -7.83 -11.10 -11.30
N GLN A 104 -8.48 -10.35 -12.15
CA GLN A 104 -9.19 -10.89 -13.33
C GLN A 104 -9.37 -9.84 -14.42
N ASP A 105 -9.58 -10.32 -15.67
CA ASP A 105 -9.80 -9.43 -16.82
C ASP A 105 -11.16 -8.73 -16.75
N TYR A 106 -12.19 -9.45 -16.31
CA TYR A 106 -13.56 -8.95 -16.21
C TYR A 106 -14.18 -9.30 -14.88
N ALA A 107 -15.00 -8.39 -14.36
CA ALA A 107 -15.77 -8.61 -13.13
C ALA A 107 -17.14 -7.94 -13.25
N VAL A 108 -18.12 -8.49 -12.53
CA VAL A 108 -19.38 -7.81 -12.25
C VAL A 108 -19.30 -7.21 -10.86
N ALA A 109 -19.73 -5.97 -10.70
CA ALA A 109 -19.78 -5.26 -9.43
C ALA A 109 -21.13 -4.53 -9.29
N ALA A 110 -21.61 -4.41 -8.05
CA ALA A 110 -22.74 -3.56 -7.74
C ALA A 110 -22.37 -2.08 -8.03
N GLY A 111 -23.22 -1.35 -8.75
CA GLY A 111 -22.92 0.02 -9.15
C GLY A 111 -22.65 0.94 -7.97
N ASP A 112 -23.37 0.78 -6.85
CA ASP A 112 -23.20 1.58 -5.64
C ASP A 112 -21.83 1.42 -4.95
N THR A 113 -21.06 0.41 -5.34
CA THR A 113 -19.70 0.18 -4.82
C THR A 113 -18.61 0.82 -5.69
N LEU A 114 -18.97 1.38 -6.83
CA LEU A 114 -18.04 1.95 -7.79
C LEU A 114 -17.81 3.44 -7.55
N THR A 115 -16.59 3.90 -7.82
CA THR A 115 -16.28 5.33 -7.83
C THR A 115 -15.90 5.76 -9.23
N ALA A 116 -16.64 6.70 -9.81
CA ALA A 116 -16.30 7.29 -11.11
C ALA A 116 -14.97 8.04 -11.01
N LEU A 117 -14.09 7.84 -11.99
CA LEU A 117 -12.77 8.49 -12.02
C LEU A 117 -12.74 9.72 -12.94
N GLY A 118 -13.71 9.88 -13.82
CA GLY A 118 -13.70 10.96 -14.82
C GLY A 118 -12.50 10.85 -15.77
N ASP A 119 -12.08 11.99 -16.31
CA ASP A 119 -10.99 12.09 -17.27
C ASP A 119 -9.62 12.25 -16.55
N LEU A 120 -9.18 11.24 -15.81
CA LEU A 120 -7.86 11.23 -15.24
C LEU A 120 -6.79 10.94 -16.31
N ALA A 121 -5.83 11.86 -16.49
CA ALA A 121 -4.76 11.69 -17.47
C ALA A 121 -3.89 10.43 -17.22
N GLN A 122 -3.80 10.00 -15.97
CA GLN A 122 -3.13 8.77 -15.56
C GLN A 122 -4.02 8.01 -14.57
N PRO A 123 -4.96 7.17 -15.07
CA PRO A 123 -5.97 6.53 -14.22
C PRO A 123 -5.38 5.61 -13.13
N SER A 124 -4.23 4.98 -13.39
CA SER A 124 -3.52 4.11 -12.42
C SER A 124 -3.18 4.83 -11.10
N LEU A 125 -3.03 6.16 -11.09
CA LEU A 125 -2.79 6.93 -9.87
C LEU A 125 -3.92 6.80 -8.83
N ALA A 126 -5.14 6.45 -9.27
CA ALA A 126 -6.25 6.13 -8.38
C ALA A 126 -6.04 4.86 -7.55
N LEU A 127 -5.09 4.00 -7.92
CA LEU A 127 -4.65 2.83 -7.14
C LEU A 127 -3.49 3.15 -6.18
N GLY A 128 -2.89 4.31 -6.32
CA GLY A 128 -1.69 4.74 -5.60
C GLY A 128 -1.88 6.04 -4.85
N GLY A 129 -1.14 7.05 -5.28
CA GLY A 129 -1.07 8.36 -4.60
C GLY A 129 -2.39 9.12 -4.53
N LEU A 130 -3.30 8.94 -5.49
CA LEU A 130 -4.65 9.51 -5.48
C LEU A 130 -5.71 8.54 -4.94
N GLY A 131 -5.32 7.36 -4.46
CA GLY A 131 -6.18 6.32 -3.92
C GLY A 131 -5.80 5.90 -2.51
N MET A 132 -6.06 4.61 -2.22
CA MET A 132 -5.93 4.06 -0.87
C MET A 132 -4.57 4.31 -0.22
N THR A 133 -3.45 4.09 -0.92
CA THR A 133 -2.12 4.20 -0.31
C THR A 133 -1.71 5.65 -0.04
N GLY A 134 -2.05 6.59 -0.93
CA GLY A 134 -1.88 8.02 -0.68
C GLY A 134 -2.76 8.51 0.47
N PHE A 135 -4.00 8.02 0.53
CA PHE A 135 -4.92 8.34 1.62
C PHE A 135 -4.46 7.79 2.98
N THR A 136 -3.92 6.56 2.98
CA THR A 136 -3.28 5.98 4.16
C THR A 136 -2.13 6.83 4.68
N ALA A 137 -1.27 7.31 3.77
CA ALA A 137 -0.17 8.20 4.11
C ALA A 137 -0.68 9.52 4.73
N TYR A 138 -1.70 10.11 4.12
CA TYR A 138 -2.30 11.38 4.54
C TYR A 138 -2.90 11.28 5.94
N VAL A 139 -3.78 10.32 6.18
CA VAL A 139 -4.45 10.14 7.49
C VAL A 139 -3.43 9.74 8.56
N GLY A 140 -2.62 8.72 8.30
CA GLY A 140 -1.66 8.24 9.30
C GLY A 140 -0.67 9.33 9.71
N LEU A 141 -0.20 10.15 8.76
CA LEU A 141 0.74 11.21 9.11
C LEU A 141 0.05 12.43 9.72
N LEU A 142 -1.03 12.94 9.14
CA LEU A 142 -1.60 14.23 9.55
C LEU A 142 -2.54 14.12 10.74
N ASP A 143 -3.29 13.02 10.88
CA ASP A 143 -4.25 12.87 11.96
C ASP A 143 -3.64 12.17 13.18
N ILE A 144 -2.70 11.24 12.99
CA ILE A 144 -2.05 10.46 14.05
C ILE A 144 -0.63 10.96 14.34
N GLY A 145 0.22 11.03 13.30
CA GLY A 145 1.61 11.48 13.41
C GLY A 145 1.74 12.95 13.79
N GLN A 146 0.93 13.81 13.21
CA GLN A 146 0.86 15.25 13.50
C GLN A 146 2.24 15.92 13.56
N PRO A 147 3.07 15.82 12.49
CA PRO A 147 4.42 16.38 12.50
C PRO A 147 4.37 17.90 12.59
N ARG A 148 5.32 18.47 13.32
CA ARG A 148 5.50 19.92 13.48
C ARG A 148 6.77 20.38 12.78
N PRO A 149 6.85 21.66 12.37
CA PRO A 149 8.08 22.21 11.83
C PRO A 149 9.28 21.97 12.75
N GLY A 150 10.40 21.49 12.18
CA GLY A 150 11.63 21.19 12.92
C GLY A 150 11.67 19.82 13.60
N GLU A 151 10.57 19.08 13.71
CA GLU A 151 10.57 17.72 14.21
C GLU A 151 11.20 16.73 13.21
N THR A 152 11.74 15.62 13.73
CA THR A 152 12.27 14.53 12.92
C THR A 152 11.22 13.44 12.69
N VAL A 153 10.90 13.20 11.43
CA VAL A 153 10.01 12.13 10.97
C VAL A 153 10.85 11.00 10.35
N VAL A 154 10.74 9.79 10.88
CA VAL A 154 11.33 8.59 10.29
C VAL A 154 10.24 7.77 9.61
N VAL A 155 10.52 7.29 8.38
CA VAL A 155 9.56 6.57 7.56
C VAL A 155 10.14 5.21 7.17
N ALA A 156 9.50 4.13 7.62
CA ALA A 156 9.81 2.78 7.17
C ALA A 156 9.21 2.51 5.78
N ALA A 157 9.89 1.68 4.96
CA ALA A 157 9.56 1.43 3.56
C ALA A 157 9.41 2.74 2.75
N ALA A 158 10.38 3.64 2.91
CA ALA A 158 10.37 5.05 2.49
C ALA A 158 10.13 5.29 1.00
N THR A 159 10.34 4.32 0.14
CA THR A 159 10.11 4.41 -1.30
C THR A 159 8.95 3.54 -1.79
N GLY A 160 8.18 2.96 -0.87
CA GLY A 160 6.93 2.25 -1.17
C GLY A 160 5.76 3.20 -1.42
N ALA A 161 4.61 2.65 -1.76
CA ALA A 161 3.42 3.41 -2.14
C ALA A 161 2.93 4.38 -1.04
N VAL A 162 3.02 3.98 0.23
CA VAL A 162 2.65 4.81 1.39
C VAL A 162 3.85 5.67 1.82
N GLY A 163 5.01 5.05 2.06
CA GLY A 163 6.16 5.73 2.66
C GLY A 163 6.70 6.90 1.83
N ALA A 164 6.67 6.79 0.49
CA ALA A 164 7.08 7.87 -0.40
C ALA A 164 6.19 9.13 -0.27
N VAL A 165 4.89 8.93 -0.07
CA VAL A 165 3.93 10.02 0.14
C VAL A 165 4.07 10.61 1.54
N VAL A 166 4.20 9.76 2.57
CA VAL A 166 4.42 10.18 3.97
C VAL A 166 5.58 11.16 4.07
N GLY A 167 6.75 10.80 3.55
CA GLY A 167 7.93 11.63 3.69
C GLY A 167 7.81 12.98 2.97
N GLN A 168 7.20 12.98 1.78
CA GLN A 168 6.97 14.22 1.05
C GLN A 168 5.97 15.12 1.78
N ILE A 169 4.87 14.59 2.32
CA ILE A 169 3.93 15.38 3.13
C ILE A 169 4.63 15.89 4.41
N ALA A 170 5.44 15.08 5.08
CA ALA A 170 6.20 15.52 6.27
C ALA A 170 7.10 16.72 5.96
N ARG A 171 7.78 16.71 4.80
CA ARG A 171 8.54 17.87 4.33
C ARG A 171 7.67 19.09 4.08
N LEU A 172 6.50 18.92 3.47
CA LEU A 172 5.55 20.02 3.28
C LEU A 172 5.11 20.65 4.60
N LYS A 173 5.15 19.86 5.69
CA LYS A 173 4.87 20.35 7.06
C LYS A 173 6.10 20.91 7.77
N GLY A 174 7.26 21.00 7.10
CA GLY A 174 8.49 21.57 7.64
C GLY A 174 9.28 20.64 8.56
N ALA A 175 9.00 19.35 8.53
CA ALA A 175 9.75 18.36 9.28
C ALA A 175 11.04 17.96 8.56
N ARG A 176 12.06 17.54 9.33
CA ARG A 176 13.20 16.77 8.85
C ARG A 176 12.75 15.32 8.58
N VAL A 177 13.12 14.76 7.43
CA VAL A 177 12.66 13.43 7.03
C VAL A 177 13.82 12.47 6.81
N VAL A 178 13.82 11.36 7.54
CA VAL A 178 14.76 10.25 7.38
C VAL A 178 14.03 9.01 6.91
N GLY A 179 14.40 8.48 5.75
CA GLY A 179 13.83 7.26 5.19
C GLY A 179 14.60 6.01 5.58
N ILE A 180 13.91 4.88 5.63
CA ILE A 180 14.51 3.54 5.68
C ILE A 180 13.97 2.74 4.50
N ALA A 181 14.86 2.25 3.62
CA ALA A 181 14.49 1.54 2.39
C ALA A 181 15.43 0.36 2.13
N GLY A 182 15.14 -0.48 1.15
CA GLY A 182 15.96 -1.63 0.78
C GLY A 182 16.84 -1.36 -0.44
N GLY A 183 18.12 -1.16 -0.23
CA GLY A 183 19.13 -1.00 -1.27
C GLY A 183 19.46 0.46 -1.62
N PRO A 184 20.69 0.68 -2.14
CA PRO A 184 21.22 2.04 -2.34
C PRO A 184 20.47 2.85 -3.40
N ALA A 185 19.90 2.20 -4.42
CA ALA A 185 19.14 2.90 -5.47
C ALA A 185 17.86 3.54 -4.92
N LYS A 186 17.14 2.82 -4.04
CA LYS A 186 15.96 3.35 -3.36
C LYS A 186 16.31 4.49 -2.42
N CYS A 187 17.41 4.36 -1.67
CA CYS A 187 17.86 5.41 -0.77
C CYS A 187 18.25 6.69 -1.53
N ARG A 188 18.98 6.58 -2.64
CA ARG A 188 19.28 7.74 -3.50
C ARG A 188 18.02 8.41 -4.01
N HIS A 189 17.07 7.65 -4.53
CA HIS A 189 15.79 8.19 -5.01
C HIS A 189 15.02 8.94 -3.91
N ALA A 190 14.98 8.41 -2.69
CA ALA A 190 14.33 9.08 -1.57
C ALA A 190 14.94 10.47 -1.31
N VAL A 191 16.27 10.60 -1.39
CA VAL A 191 16.98 11.86 -1.16
C VAL A 191 16.88 12.78 -2.38
N GLU A 192 17.25 12.30 -3.56
CA GLU A 192 17.43 13.14 -4.76
C GLU A 192 16.09 13.52 -5.41
N GLU A 193 15.12 12.60 -5.42
CA GLU A 193 13.84 12.81 -6.10
C GLU A 193 12.68 13.16 -5.16
N LEU A 194 12.59 12.48 -4.00
CA LEU A 194 11.52 12.74 -3.05
C LEU A 194 11.90 13.81 -2.02
N GLY A 195 13.19 14.18 -1.99
CA GLY A 195 13.74 15.27 -1.21
C GLY A 195 13.86 14.95 0.29
N PHE A 196 14.00 13.70 0.69
CA PHE A 196 14.28 13.34 2.08
C PHE A 196 15.66 13.87 2.50
N ASP A 197 15.83 14.22 3.76
CA ASP A 197 17.11 14.71 4.27
C ASP A 197 18.17 13.61 4.36
N ALA A 198 17.74 12.36 4.60
CA ALA A 198 18.58 11.17 4.55
C ALA A 198 17.71 9.93 4.25
N CYS A 199 18.36 8.87 3.75
CA CYS A 199 17.72 7.56 3.63
C CYS A 199 18.75 6.45 3.87
N LEU A 200 18.38 5.48 4.70
CA LEU A 200 19.24 4.40 5.15
C LEU A 200 18.83 3.08 4.50
N ASP A 201 19.82 2.36 3.99
CA ASP A 201 19.62 0.99 3.51
C ASP A 201 19.58 0.04 4.69
N HIS A 202 18.39 -0.56 4.97
CA HIS A 202 18.23 -1.52 6.07
C HIS A 202 18.97 -2.85 5.85
N ARG A 203 19.39 -3.13 4.60
CA ARG A 203 20.15 -4.33 4.24
C ARG A 203 21.65 -4.19 4.53
N ALA A 204 22.12 -2.95 4.70
CA ALA A 204 23.50 -2.70 5.06
C ALA A 204 23.71 -2.88 6.58
N PRO A 205 24.94 -3.24 7.03
CA PRO A 205 25.21 -3.47 8.44
C PRO A 205 24.99 -2.22 9.29
N ASP A 206 24.80 -2.43 10.59
CA ASP A 206 24.65 -1.38 11.61
C ASP A 206 23.56 -0.34 11.30
N LEU A 207 22.35 -0.81 11.01
CA LEU A 207 21.21 0.11 10.83
C LEU A 207 21.00 1.01 12.06
N ALA A 208 21.12 0.45 13.27
CA ALA A 208 20.87 1.18 14.51
C ALA A 208 21.85 2.36 14.71
N GLY A 209 23.16 2.12 14.55
CA GLY A 209 24.18 3.18 14.69
C GLY A 209 24.04 4.24 13.61
N ARG A 210 23.77 3.85 12.36
CA ARG A 210 23.56 4.78 11.25
C ARG A 210 22.28 5.60 11.42
N LEU A 211 21.21 5.00 11.97
CA LEU A 211 19.97 5.71 12.26
C LEU A 211 20.16 6.73 13.38
N ALA A 212 20.88 6.35 14.45
CA ALA A 212 21.24 7.29 15.51
C ALA A 212 22.05 8.49 14.99
N ALA A 213 23.01 8.24 14.11
CA ALA A 213 23.77 9.33 13.46
C ALA A 213 22.92 10.21 12.53
N ALA A 214 21.91 9.64 11.85
CA ALA A 214 21.00 10.39 11.00
C ALA A 214 19.93 11.17 11.78
N CYS A 215 19.66 10.77 13.04
CA CYS A 215 18.67 11.39 13.92
C CYS A 215 19.33 11.85 15.24
N PRO A 216 20.27 12.84 15.21
CA PRO A 216 21.01 13.23 16.40
C PRO A 216 20.14 13.80 17.52
N ASP A 217 18.99 14.39 17.18
CA ASP A 217 18.03 14.95 18.12
C ASP A 217 16.89 13.96 18.46
N GLY A 218 17.04 12.67 18.07
CA GLY A 218 16.02 11.65 18.24
C GLY A 218 14.92 11.69 17.18
N ILE A 219 13.82 10.96 17.44
CA ILE A 219 12.72 10.75 16.50
C ILE A 219 11.40 11.19 17.15
N ASP A 220 10.71 12.14 16.53
CA ASP A 220 9.44 12.68 17.05
C ASP A 220 8.23 11.96 16.45
N VAL A 221 8.32 11.55 15.17
CA VAL A 221 7.30 10.75 14.50
C VAL A 221 7.96 9.57 13.78
N TYR A 222 7.46 8.38 14.03
CA TYR A 222 7.86 7.20 13.28
C TYR A 222 6.66 6.59 12.57
N PHE A 223 6.65 6.63 11.24
CA PHE A 223 5.60 6.01 10.44
C PHE A 223 5.94 4.54 10.19
N GLU A 224 5.22 3.67 10.88
CA GLU A 224 5.50 2.23 10.89
C GLU A 224 4.77 1.49 9.78
N ASN A 225 5.56 0.89 8.88
CA ASN A 225 5.08 0.04 7.78
C ASN A 225 5.69 -1.38 7.82
N VAL A 226 6.72 -1.63 8.64
CA VAL A 226 7.61 -2.79 8.48
C VAL A 226 7.66 -3.71 9.68
N GLY A 227 7.88 -3.18 10.88
CA GLY A 227 8.13 -3.97 12.08
C GLY A 227 9.56 -4.55 12.16
N GLY A 228 9.74 -5.60 12.93
CA GLY A 228 10.98 -6.38 13.01
C GLY A 228 12.22 -5.54 13.34
N ALA A 229 13.35 -5.86 12.70
CA ALA A 229 14.64 -5.21 12.97
C ALA A 229 14.62 -3.69 12.70
N VAL A 230 13.73 -3.20 11.82
CA VAL A 230 13.59 -1.75 11.57
C VAL A 230 12.98 -1.08 12.81
N PHE A 231 11.90 -1.63 13.34
CA PHE A 231 11.28 -1.13 14.57
C PHE A 231 12.24 -1.21 15.77
N ASP A 232 13.00 -2.31 15.89
CA ASP A 232 14.00 -2.48 16.92
C ASP A 232 15.09 -1.39 16.90
N ALA A 233 15.50 -0.94 15.72
CA ALA A 233 16.47 0.14 15.56
C ALA A 233 15.87 1.52 15.89
N VAL A 234 14.58 1.71 15.63
CA VAL A 234 13.87 2.98 15.85
C VAL A 234 13.49 3.20 17.32
N LEU A 235 12.97 2.17 17.99
CA LEU A 235 12.38 2.27 19.32
C LEU A 235 13.27 2.99 20.37
N PRO A 236 14.59 2.73 20.46
CA PRO A 236 15.47 3.42 21.41
C PRO A 236 15.60 4.93 21.15
N LEU A 237 15.46 5.35 19.89
CA LEU A 237 15.66 6.73 19.44
C LEU A 237 14.39 7.60 19.51
N LEU A 238 13.22 7.00 19.80
CA LEU A 238 11.97 7.76 19.95
C LEU A 238 12.09 8.78 21.09
N ASN A 239 11.71 10.00 20.82
CA ASN A 239 11.68 11.10 21.78
C ASN A 239 10.54 10.95 22.80
N HIS A 240 10.58 11.78 23.85
CA HIS A 240 9.42 11.94 24.74
C HIS A 240 8.23 12.49 23.95
N HIS A 241 7.06 11.88 24.15
CA HIS A 241 5.83 12.21 23.43
C HIS A 241 5.87 11.93 21.92
N ALA A 242 6.78 11.05 21.48
CA ALA A 242 6.80 10.61 20.08
C ALA A 242 5.45 9.98 19.67
N ARG A 243 5.14 10.07 18.38
CA ARG A 243 3.91 9.55 17.78
C ARG A 243 4.27 8.48 16.77
N VAL A 244 3.62 7.32 16.88
CA VAL A 244 3.87 6.15 16.03
C VAL A 244 2.55 5.72 15.38
N PRO A 245 2.17 6.27 14.23
CA PRO A 245 1.11 5.68 13.41
C PRO A 245 1.55 4.30 12.91
N VAL A 246 0.79 3.26 13.28
CA VAL A 246 1.05 1.87 12.91
C VAL A 246 0.16 1.54 11.72
N CYS A 247 0.75 1.58 10.53
CA CYS A 247 0.09 1.33 9.25
C CYS A 247 0.20 -0.14 8.82
N GLY A 248 1.31 -0.80 9.12
CA GLY A 248 1.55 -2.17 8.71
C GLY A 248 2.81 -2.77 9.34
N MET A 249 2.96 -4.08 9.16
CA MET A 249 4.08 -4.87 9.71
C MET A 249 4.55 -5.90 8.66
N ILE A 250 4.93 -5.43 7.45
CA ILE A 250 5.19 -6.32 6.32
C ILE A 250 6.28 -7.35 6.60
N ALA A 251 7.21 -7.07 7.51
CA ALA A 251 8.25 -8.02 7.92
C ALA A 251 7.66 -9.29 8.57
N HIS A 252 6.41 -9.22 9.07
CA HIS A 252 5.75 -10.29 9.79
C HIS A 252 4.59 -10.94 9.02
N TYR A 253 4.25 -10.47 7.82
CA TYR A 253 3.12 -11.03 7.07
C TYR A 253 3.34 -12.47 6.58
N ASN A 254 4.60 -12.88 6.48
CA ASN A 254 4.97 -14.23 6.09
C ASN A 254 5.40 -15.12 7.28
N ASP A 255 5.24 -14.66 8.51
CA ASP A 255 5.64 -15.45 9.67
C ASP A 255 4.65 -16.60 9.90
N ALA A 256 5.15 -17.84 9.82
CA ALA A 256 4.35 -19.03 10.12
C ALA A 256 4.25 -19.33 11.63
N ALA A 257 5.08 -18.64 12.44
CA ALA A 257 5.13 -18.75 13.91
C ALA A 257 5.60 -17.41 14.49
N PRO A 258 5.36 -17.14 15.78
CA PRO A 258 5.92 -15.96 16.42
C PRO A 258 7.44 -15.85 16.21
N PRO A 259 7.98 -14.62 15.99
CA PRO A 259 9.40 -14.42 15.76
C PRO A 259 10.27 -15.08 16.87
N ALA A 260 11.34 -15.75 16.47
CA ALA A 260 12.29 -16.32 17.40
C ALA A 260 13.06 -15.20 18.13
N GLY A 261 13.46 -15.45 19.38
CA GLY A 261 14.28 -14.53 20.16
C GLY A 261 13.67 -14.16 21.51
N PRO A 262 14.31 -13.24 22.26
CA PRO A 262 13.78 -12.81 23.53
C PRO A 262 12.47 -12.02 23.37
N ASP A 263 11.57 -12.17 24.36
CA ASP A 263 10.38 -11.34 24.42
C ASP A 263 10.73 -9.86 24.64
N ARG A 264 10.49 -9.03 23.67
CA ARG A 264 10.76 -7.59 23.71
C ARG A 264 9.56 -6.74 24.13
N ARG A 265 8.41 -7.35 24.40
CA ARG A 265 7.21 -6.64 24.86
C ARG A 265 7.43 -5.82 26.13
N PRO A 266 8.14 -6.33 27.16
CA PRO A 266 8.45 -5.52 28.35
C PRO A 266 9.24 -4.25 28.03
N GLN A 267 10.22 -4.32 27.11
CA GLN A 267 11.00 -3.16 26.68
C GLN A 267 10.13 -2.14 25.94
N LEU A 268 9.24 -2.59 25.06
CA LEU A 268 8.29 -1.74 24.35
C LEU A 268 7.38 -1.01 25.33
N VAL A 269 6.74 -1.76 26.25
CA VAL A 269 5.83 -1.18 27.24
C VAL A 269 6.53 -0.19 28.16
N ALA A 270 7.75 -0.49 28.58
CA ALA A 270 8.58 0.43 29.39
C ALA A 270 8.91 1.71 28.60
N SER A 271 9.25 1.61 27.32
CA SER A 271 9.52 2.77 26.46
C SER A 271 8.27 3.64 26.29
N VAL A 272 7.10 3.02 26.04
CA VAL A 272 5.81 3.72 25.91
C VAL A 272 5.48 4.48 27.20
N LEU A 273 5.62 3.81 28.37
CA LEU A 273 5.36 4.43 29.66
C LEU A 273 6.33 5.59 29.95
N GLN A 274 7.65 5.32 29.87
CA GLN A 274 8.67 6.28 30.32
C GLN A 274 8.76 7.49 29.40
N LYS A 275 8.63 7.31 28.09
CA LYS A 275 8.69 8.38 27.10
C LYS A 275 7.32 8.94 26.74
N ARG A 276 6.21 8.41 27.30
CA ARG A 276 4.82 8.82 26.99
C ARG A 276 4.53 8.77 25.51
N ILE A 277 5.03 7.72 24.82
CA ILE A 277 4.86 7.50 23.41
C ILE A 277 3.37 7.21 23.10
N ARG A 278 2.84 7.79 22.04
CA ARG A 278 1.53 7.43 21.50
C ARG A 278 1.72 6.53 20.29
N MET A 279 1.43 5.24 20.45
CA MET A 279 1.32 4.28 19.33
C MET A 279 -0.17 4.09 19.01
N GLN A 280 -0.51 4.22 17.74
CA GLN A 280 -1.90 4.10 17.29
C GLN A 280 -1.97 3.34 15.98
N GLY A 281 -2.62 2.17 15.99
CA GLY A 281 -3.05 1.47 14.79
C GLY A 281 -4.22 2.17 14.14
N PHE A 282 -4.34 2.03 12.82
CA PHE A 282 -5.49 2.53 12.07
C PHE A 282 -5.75 1.67 10.83
N VAL A 283 -7.01 1.56 10.48
CA VAL A 283 -7.47 0.94 9.24
C VAL A 283 -8.06 2.05 8.38
N ILE A 284 -7.51 2.23 7.18
CA ILE A 284 -7.88 3.39 6.34
C ILE A 284 -9.37 3.40 5.95
N LEU A 285 -10.02 2.22 5.94
CA LEU A 285 -11.45 2.11 5.62
C LEU A 285 -12.33 2.93 6.58
N ASP A 286 -11.93 3.09 7.83
CA ASP A 286 -12.68 3.83 8.85
C ASP A 286 -12.72 5.34 8.58
N HIS A 287 -11.85 5.85 7.70
CA HIS A 287 -11.64 7.28 7.48
C HIS A 287 -12.25 7.83 6.18
N TYR A 288 -12.77 6.95 5.29
CA TYR A 288 -13.24 7.37 3.96
C TYR A 288 -14.34 8.41 4.01
N ALA A 289 -15.34 8.22 4.87
CA ALA A 289 -16.50 9.10 4.96
C ALA A 289 -16.13 10.54 5.34
N GLU A 290 -15.16 10.72 6.23
CA GLU A 290 -14.85 12.03 6.81
C GLU A 290 -13.65 12.72 6.17
N ARG A 291 -12.66 11.93 5.67
CA ARG A 291 -11.35 12.49 5.31
C ARG A 291 -11.01 12.39 3.83
N PHE A 292 -11.67 11.51 3.07
CA PHE A 292 -11.26 11.23 1.69
C PHE A 292 -11.41 12.44 0.76
N ALA A 293 -12.47 13.24 0.91
CA ALA A 293 -12.67 14.43 0.08
C ALA A 293 -11.57 15.49 0.32
N ALA A 294 -11.20 15.75 1.58
CA ALA A 294 -10.11 16.66 1.92
C ALA A 294 -8.76 16.17 1.38
N PHE A 295 -8.46 14.88 1.57
CA PHE A 295 -7.28 14.24 0.99
C PHE A 295 -7.20 14.44 -0.52
N ARG A 296 -8.28 14.16 -1.25
CA ARG A 296 -8.30 14.30 -2.72
C ARG A 296 -7.99 15.72 -3.16
N GLY A 297 -8.57 16.73 -2.48
CA GLY A 297 -8.32 18.14 -2.78
C GLY A 297 -6.85 18.54 -2.53
N ASP A 298 -6.33 18.23 -1.35
CA ASP A 298 -4.96 18.55 -0.97
C ASP A 298 -3.95 17.86 -1.89
N MET A 299 -4.16 16.56 -2.13
CA MET A 299 -3.24 15.75 -2.93
C MET A 299 -3.19 16.20 -4.38
N GLN A 300 -4.35 16.51 -4.99
CA GLN A 300 -4.40 17.06 -6.33
C GLN A 300 -3.67 18.40 -6.41
N ALA A 301 -3.90 19.30 -5.46
CA ALA A 301 -3.22 20.59 -5.42
C ALA A 301 -1.69 20.45 -5.27
N TRP A 302 -1.20 19.49 -4.48
CA TRP A 302 0.23 19.24 -4.35
C TRP A 302 0.85 18.62 -5.60
N LEU A 303 0.12 17.75 -6.29
CA LEU A 303 0.55 17.17 -7.57
C LEU A 303 0.63 18.23 -8.67
N ASP A 304 -0.41 19.05 -8.83
CA ASP A 304 -0.48 20.12 -9.82
C ASP A 304 0.63 21.18 -9.61
N ALA A 305 0.98 21.41 -8.35
CA ALA A 305 2.09 22.29 -7.98
C ALA A 305 3.48 21.62 -8.08
N GLY A 306 3.57 20.35 -8.49
CA GLY A 306 4.82 19.59 -8.55
C GLY A 306 5.50 19.37 -7.20
N ARG A 307 4.75 19.48 -6.09
CA ARG A 307 5.26 19.36 -4.72
C ARG A 307 5.32 17.93 -4.22
N ILE A 308 4.56 17.02 -4.84
CA ILE A 308 4.59 15.57 -4.60
C ILE A 308 4.87 14.88 -5.92
N LYS A 309 5.81 13.96 -5.90
CA LYS A 309 6.16 13.07 -7.01
C LYS A 309 5.67 11.68 -6.69
N LEU A 310 5.01 11.03 -7.64
CA LEU A 310 4.54 9.66 -7.52
C LEU A 310 5.32 8.77 -8.49
N ARG A 311 5.70 7.60 -8.01
CA ARG A 311 6.36 6.57 -8.81
C ARG A 311 5.52 5.29 -8.80
N GLU A 312 5.25 4.77 -9.97
CA GLU A 312 4.67 3.45 -10.16
C GLU A 312 5.72 2.46 -10.67
N ASP A 313 5.65 1.26 -10.17
CA ASP A 313 6.35 0.08 -10.68
C ASP A 313 5.31 -0.74 -11.45
N ARG A 314 5.42 -0.77 -12.78
CA ARG A 314 4.42 -1.36 -13.65
C ARG A 314 4.85 -2.72 -14.15
N VAL A 315 3.95 -3.67 -14.06
CA VAL A 315 4.10 -5.03 -14.58
C VAL A 315 3.04 -5.26 -15.65
N GLU A 316 3.41 -5.79 -16.79
CA GLU A 316 2.50 -6.06 -17.89
C GLU A 316 1.92 -7.48 -17.78
N GLY A 317 0.61 -7.60 -18.00
CA GLY A 317 -0.12 -8.87 -18.07
C GLY A 317 -0.56 -9.42 -16.71
N LEU A 318 -1.83 -9.83 -16.63
CA LEU A 318 -2.44 -10.41 -15.44
C LEU A 318 -1.69 -11.65 -14.94
N GLU A 319 -1.19 -12.47 -15.85
CA GLU A 319 -0.44 -13.69 -15.56
C GLU A 319 0.84 -13.46 -14.76
N ASN A 320 1.38 -12.26 -14.78
CA ASN A 320 2.57 -11.86 -14.02
C ASN A 320 2.26 -11.33 -12.61
N ALA A 321 0.98 -11.15 -12.26
CA ALA A 321 0.57 -10.66 -10.94
C ALA A 321 1.10 -11.52 -9.78
N PRO A 322 1.09 -12.88 -9.81
CA PRO A 322 1.65 -13.69 -8.75
C PRO A 322 3.13 -13.44 -8.50
N ALA A 323 3.95 -13.44 -9.55
CA ALA A 323 5.39 -13.21 -9.43
C ALA A 323 5.70 -11.78 -8.94
N ALA A 324 4.94 -10.79 -9.39
CA ALA A 324 5.04 -9.41 -8.95
C ALA A 324 4.66 -9.25 -7.47
N PHE A 325 3.59 -9.94 -7.03
CA PHE A 325 3.15 -9.93 -5.63
C PHE A 325 4.17 -10.58 -4.69
N ILE A 326 4.71 -11.74 -5.05
CA ILE A 326 5.80 -12.37 -4.30
C ILE A 326 6.98 -11.40 -4.20
N GLY A 327 7.34 -10.74 -5.30
CA GLY A 327 8.38 -9.72 -5.33
C GLY A 327 8.11 -8.51 -4.44
N LEU A 328 6.85 -8.08 -4.33
CA LEU A 328 6.42 -7.02 -3.42
C LEU A 328 6.68 -7.40 -1.95
N LEU A 329 6.33 -8.62 -1.56
CA LEU A 329 6.54 -9.13 -0.20
C LEU A 329 8.03 -9.28 0.14
N GLU A 330 8.90 -9.44 -0.86
CA GLU A 330 10.36 -9.43 -0.73
C GLU A 330 10.97 -8.02 -0.84
N GLY A 331 10.16 -7.00 -1.04
CA GLY A 331 10.61 -5.61 -1.20
C GLY A 331 11.37 -5.36 -2.50
N ARG A 332 11.07 -6.08 -3.58
CA ARG A 332 11.69 -5.87 -4.90
C ARG A 332 11.09 -4.67 -5.66
N ASN A 333 9.83 -4.33 -5.40
CA ASN A 333 9.14 -3.21 -6.04
C ASN A 333 9.80 -1.85 -5.76
N PHE A 334 9.61 -0.90 -6.66
CA PHE A 334 10.11 0.46 -6.51
C PHE A 334 8.97 1.47 -6.78
N GLY A 335 8.32 1.93 -5.73
CA GLY A 335 7.10 2.74 -5.79
C GLY A 335 5.84 1.90 -5.59
N LYS A 336 4.70 2.41 -6.07
CA LYS A 336 3.43 1.69 -6.09
C LYS A 336 3.46 0.60 -7.17
N LEU A 337 3.27 -0.66 -6.77
CA LEU A 337 3.20 -1.76 -7.71
C LEU A 337 1.80 -1.86 -8.33
N VAL A 338 1.76 -1.83 -9.66
CA VAL A 338 0.53 -1.89 -10.46
C VAL A 338 0.73 -2.89 -11.60
N VAL A 339 -0.24 -3.74 -11.83
CA VAL A 339 -0.28 -4.61 -13.01
C VAL A 339 -1.16 -3.95 -14.07
N ARG A 340 -0.62 -3.75 -15.28
CA ARG A 340 -1.40 -3.37 -16.45
C ARG A 340 -1.99 -4.63 -17.06
N VAL A 341 -3.29 -4.79 -16.94
CA VAL A 341 -4.03 -6.00 -17.36
C VAL A 341 -4.45 -5.91 -18.82
N ALA A 342 -4.88 -4.72 -19.23
CA ALA A 342 -5.31 -4.45 -20.60
C ALA A 342 -4.93 -3.03 -21.04
N ASP A 343 -4.93 -2.80 -22.35
CA ASP A 343 -4.83 -1.48 -22.95
C ASP A 343 -6.15 -0.68 -22.74
N ASP A 344 -5.99 0.63 -22.66
CA ASP A 344 -7.09 1.61 -22.58
C ASP A 344 -7.92 1.63 -23.85
#